data_e0e2d4507b28944fdf920ccc90bbec51
#
_entry.id   e0e2d4507b28944fdf920ccc90bbec51
#
_cell.length_a   1.000
_cell.length_b   1.000
_cell.length_c   1.000
_cell.angle_alpha   90.00
_cell.angle_beta   90.00
_cell.angle_gamma   90.00
#
_symmetry.space_group_name_H-M   'P 1'
#
loop_
_entity.id
_entity.type
_entity.pdbx_description
1 polymer ?
#
loop_
_entity_poly.entity_id
_entity_poly.type
_entity_poly.pdbx_seq_one_letter_code
_entity_poly.pdbx_strand_id
1 'polypeptide(L)'
;KDLNRPWEDPMPEAGERHLAAELRGVGLGGYEMPQWKVEAFGKAPTFGQKSSLPMQAQRESLPIFKLRDELIQAVNDNQVLVVIGETGSGKTTQMTQYLAESGYTSRGRIGCTQPRRVAAMSVAKRVAEEFGCRLGEEVGYAIRFEDCTSPETVIKYMTDGMLLREALLDDALSQYCLIMLDEAHERTIHTDVLFGLLKKC
;
A
#
# COMPACT_ATOMS: atom_id res chain seq x y z
N LYS A 1 -23.09 -3.09 -45.22
CA LYS A 1 -22.36 -3.66 -44.05
C LYS A 1 -22.62 -5.16 -44.07
N ASP A 2 -21.56 -5.92 -44.21
CA ASP A 2 -21.61 -7.36 -44.27
C ASP A 2 -21.76 -7.91 -42.85
N LEU A 3 -22.94 -8.28 -42.46
CA LEU A 3 -23.30 -8.78 -41.12
C LEU A 3 -22.63 -10.13 -40.80
N ASN A 4 -22.00 -10.76 -41.78
CA ASN A 4 -21.32 -12.05 -41.63
C ASN A 4 -19.87 -11.92 -41.12
N ARG A 5 -19.35 -10.73 -40.90
CA ARG A 5 -18.00 -10.47 -40.36
C ARG A 5 -18.05 -9.59 -39.12
N PRO A 6 -18.54 -10.13 -38.00
CA PRO A 6 -18.71 -9.34 -36.76
C PRO A 6 -17.39 -8.91 -36.11
N TRP A 7 -16.25 -9.41 -36.60
CA TRP A 7 -14.88 -9.07 -36.15
C TRP A 7 -14.21 -7.96 -36.95
N GLU A 8 -14.79 -7.53 -38.09
CA GLU A 8 -14.32 -6.33 -38.77
C GLU A 8 -14.86 -5.11 -38.06
N ASP A 9 -13.99 -4.51 -37.27
CA ASP A 9 -14.27 -3.24 -36.62
C ASP A 9 -14.61 -2.22 -37.73
N PRO A 10 -15.78 -1.58 -37.71
CA PRO A 10 -16.14 -0.59 -38.70
C PRO A 10 -15.31 0.69 -38.48
N MET A 11 -14.02 0.61 -38.77
CA MET A 11 -13.18 1.80 -38.73
C MET A 11 -13.64 2.76 -39.82
N PRO A 12 -13.95 4.00 -39.49
CA PRO A 12 -14.26 5.01 -40.49
C PRO A 12 -13.10 5.14 -41.47
N GLU A 13 -13.39 5.36 -42.76
CA GLU A 13 -12.40 5.57 -43.79
C GLU A 13 -11.47 6.75 -43.44
N ALA A 14 -10.27 6.82 -44.04
CA ALA A 14 -9.22 7.75 -43.63
C ALA A 14 -9.64 9.24 -43.68
N GLY A 15 -10.71 9.58 -44.44
CA GLY A 15 -11.29 10.94 -44.50
C GLY A 15 -12.39 11.17 -43.46
N GLU A 16 -12.91 10.16 -42.80
CA GLU A 16 -13.97 10.25 -41.78
C GLU A 16 -13.46 10.17 -40.34
N ARG A 17 -12.15 9.98 -40.18
CA ARG A 17 -11.50 9.95 -38.86
C ARG A 17 -11.37 11.36 -38.30
N HIS A 18 -12.29 11.73 -37.43
CA HIS A 18 -12.13 12.90 -36.59
C HIS A 18 -11.14 12.57 -35.48
N LEU A 19 -9.98 13.23 -35.49
CA LEU A 19 -9.04 13.14 -34.37
C LEU A 19 -9.71 13.64 -33.09
N ALA A 20 -9.45 13.01 -31.97
CA ALA A 20 -10.01 13.40 -30.67
C ALA A 20 -9.73 14.87 -30.32
N ALA A 21 -8.71 15.47 -30.95
CA ALA A 21 -8.41 16.90 -30.85
C ALA A 21 -9.43 17.79 -31.60
N GLU A 22 -10.00 17.31 -32.73
CA GLU A 22 -11.01 18.04 -33.50
C GLU A 22 -12.37 17.94 -32.80
N LEU A 23 -12.69 16.82 -32.18
CA LEU A 23 -13.89 16.64 -31.37
C LEU A 23 -13.90 17.52 -30.09
N ARG A 24 -12.75 18.00 -29.63
CA ARG A 24 -12.67 18.93 -28.51
C ARG A 24 -13.22 20.34 -28.84
N GLY A 25 -13.33 20.67 -30.11
CA GLY A 25 -13.86 21.96 -30.57
C GLY A 25 -15.34 21.94 -31.00
N VAL A 26 -15.94 20.75 -31.22
CA VAL A 26 -17.31 20.65 -31.72
C VAL A 26 -18.25 20.47 -30.54
N GLY A 27 -18.93 21.54 -30.14
CA GLY A 27 -20.05 21.52 -29.21
C GLY A 27 -19.74 21.81 -27.75
N LEU A 28 -18.53 22.19 -27.41
CA LEU A 28 -18.22 22.77 -26.11
C LEU A 28 -18.31 24.30 -26.17
N GLY A 29 -19.51 24.80 -26.35
CA GLY A 29 -19.86 26.10 -25.76
C GLY A 29 -19.48 25.98 -24.29
N GLY A 30 -18.67 26.90 -23.75
CA GLY A 30 -17.96 26.85 -22.51
C GLY A 30 -18.59 25.92 -21.48
N TYR A 31 -17.95 24.75 -21.26
CA TYR A 31 -18.37 23.85 -20.21
C TYR A 31 -18.15 24.57 -18.88
N GLU A 32 -19.22 25.19 -18.39
CA GLU A 32 -19.23 25.68 -17.02
C GLU A 32 -19.10 24.49 -16.11
N MET A 33 -17.94 24.34 -15.50
CA MET A 33 -17.75 23.29 -14.49
C MET A 33 -18.81 23.47 -13.40
N PRO A 34 -19.56 22.41 -13.06
CA PRO A 34 -20.52 22.45 -11.96
C PRO A 34 -19.86 23.00 -10.69
N GLN A 35 -20.55 23.85 -9.94
CA GLN A 35 -20.03 24.51 -8.73
C GLN A 35 -19.40 23.53 -7.74
N TRP A 36 -20.00 22.34 -7.57
CA TRP A 36 -19.46 21.28 -6.71
C TRP A 36 -18.05 20.81 -7.15
N LYS A 37 -17.77 20.86 -8.45
CA LYS A 37 -16.46 20.46 -9.00
C LYS A 37 -15.43 21.56 -8.85
N VAL A 38 -15.85 22.83 -8.94
CA VAL A 38 -14.99 23.98 -8.65
C VAL A 38 -14.64 24.06 -7.17
N GLU A 39 -15.60 23.78 -6.29
CA GLU A 39 -15.38 23.73 -4.83
C GLU A 39 -14.54 22.54 -4.41
N ALA A 40 -14.69 21.39 -5.07
CA ALA A 40 -13.85 20.21 -4.83
C ALA A 40 -12.41 20.40 -5.31
N PHE A 41 -12.18 21.15 -6.40
CA PHE A 41 -10.83 21.43 -6.92
C PHE A 41 -10.01 22.33 -6.00
N GLY A 42 -10.65 23.12 -5.13
CA GLY A 42 -9.97 24.02 -4.19
C GLY A 42 -9.78 23.46 -2.77
N LYS A 43 -10.48 22.35 -2.42
CA LYS A 43 -10.53 21.83 -1.05
C LYS A 43 -10.33 20.32 -0.93
N ALA A 44 -10.17 19.60 -2.05
CA ALA A 44 -9.88 18.19 -1.96
C ALA A 44 -8.49 18.01 -1.34
N PRO A 45 -8.34 17.22 -0.26
CA PRO A 45 -7.03 16.80 0.17
C PRO A 45 -6.39 16.09 -1.02
N THR A 46 -5.35 16.70 -1.57
CA THR A 46 -4.65 16.20 -2.74
C THR A 46 -3.87 14.97 -2.32
N PHE A 47 -4.49 13.82 -2.42
CA PHE A 47 -3.82 12.54 -2.36
C PHE A 47 -2.73 12.54 -3.44
N GLY A 48 -1.46 12.55 -3.00
CA GLY A 48 -0.31 12.48 -3.90
C GLY A 48 0.34 13.79 -4.31
N GLN A 49 -0.02 14.94 -3.76
CA GLN A 49 0.86 16.12 -3.87
C GLN A 49 2.18 15.83 -3.17
N LYS A 50 3.27 15.89 -3.94
CA LYS A 50 4.60 15.88 -3.35
C LYS A 50 4.69 17.14 -2.46
N SER A 51 4.67 16.93 -1.16
CA SER A 51 4.90 18.00 -0.20
C SER A 51 6.30 18.56 -0.44
N SER A 52 6.46 19.88 -0.42
CA SER A 52 7.76 20.54 -0.49
C SER A 52 8.58 20.37 0.80
N LEU A 53 7.99 19.74 1.81
CA LEU A 53 8.65 19.47 3.09
C LEU A 53 9.68 18.34 2.94
N PRO A 54 10.80 18.40 3.67
CA PRO A 54 11.74 17.30 3.74
C PRO A 54 11.03 16.04 4.29
N MET A 55 11.51 14.87 3.90
CA MET A 55 10.86 13.58 4.19
C MET A 55 10.58 13.39 5.69
N GLN A 56 11.54 13.77 6.54
CA GLN A 56 11.40 13.67 7.98
C GLN A 56 10.24 14.53 8.51
N ALA A 57 10.13 15.78 8.05
CA ALA A 57 9.03 16.66 8.46
C ALA A 57 7.66 16.14 7.98
N GLN A 58 7.60 15.45 6.82
CA GLN A 58 6.39 14.77 6.37
C GLN A 58 6.00 13.64 7.32
N ARG A 59 6.95 12.80 7.76
CA ARG A 59 6.73 11.71 8.72
C ARG A 59 6.24 12.24 10.08
N GLU A 60 6.86 13.30 10.58
CA GLU A 60 6.51 13.94 11.85
C GLU A 60 5.15 14.63 11.82
N SER A 61 4.68 15.06 10.65
CA SER A 61 3.35 15.67 10.48
C SER A 61 2.18 14.68 10.56
N LEU A 62 2.46 13.37 10.47
CA LEU A 62 1.43 12.35 10.51
C LEU A 62 0.85 12.17 11.93
N PRO A 63 -0.47 11.95 12.05
CA PRO A 63 -1.12 11.81 13.36
C PRO A 63 -0.50 10.73 14.27
N ILE A 64 -0.02 9.63 13.67
CA ILE A 64 0.58 8.51 14.40
C ILE A 64 1.91 8.88 15.08
N PHE A 65 2.60 9.93 14.63
CA PHE A 65 3.89 10.33 15.19
C PHE A 65 3.81 10.64 16.70
N LYS A 66 2.69 11.24 17.14
CA LYS A 66 2.47 11.58 18.55
C LYS A 66 2.34 10.35 19.46
N LEU A 67 1.96 9.21 18.88
CA LEU A 67 1.74 7.96 19.61
C LEU A 67 2.90 6.97 19.44
N ARG A 68 4.02 7.39 18.85
CA ARG A 68 5.17 6.54 18.57
C ARG A 68 5.68 5.80 19.80
N ASP A 69 5.95 6.51 20.86
CA ASP A 69 6.55 5.94 22.08
C ASP A 69 5.56 5.02 22.81
N GLU A 70 4.28 5.41 22.85
CA GLU A 70 3.21 4.57 23.40
C GLU A 70 3.04 3.27 22.60
N LEU A 71 3.14 3.36 21.27
CA LEU A 71 3.08 2.18 20.40
C LEU A 71 4.22 1.22 20.69
N ILE A 72 5.45 1.72 20.77
CA ILE A 72 6.64 0.91 21.04
C ILE A 72 6.52 0.22 22.40
N GLN A 73 6.08 0.96 23.42
CA GLN A 73 5.84 0.40 24.75
C GLN A 73 4.74 -0.66 24.72
N ALA A 74 3.62 -0.38 24.05
CA ALA A 74 2.52 -1.32 23.95
C ALA A 74 2.92 -2.62 23.24
N VAL A 75 3.78 -2.55 22.21
CA VAL A 75 4.32 -3.74 21.53
C VAL A 75 5.30 -4.52 22.43
N ASN A 76 6.06 -3.84 23.28
CA ASN A 76 6.93 -4.52 24.24
C ASN A 76 6.15 -5.26 25.33
N ASP A 77 5.04 -4.68 25.78
CA ASP A 77 4.28 -5.18 26.94
C ASP A 77 3.24 -6.26 26.53
N ASN A 78 2.88 -6.32 25.26
CA ASN A 78 1.80 -7.19 24.79
C ASN A 78 2.22 -8.07 23.61
N GLN A 79 1.89 -9.33 23.65
CA GLN A 79 2.12 -10.26 22.55
C GLN A 79 1.19 -9.98 21.36
N VAL A 80 -0.02 -9.50 21.62
CA VAL A 80 -1.00 -9.14 20.59
C VAL A 80 -1.52 -7.75 20.86
N LEU A 81 -1.45 -6.88 19.84
CA LEU A 81 -1.91 -5.52 19.92
C LEU A 81 -2.90 -5.22 18.78
N VAL A 82 -4.00 -4.58 19.12
CA VAL A 82 -4.98 -4.09 18.13
C VAL A 82 -4.85 -2.57 18.03
N VAL A 83 -4.47 -2.08 16.86
CA VAL A 83 -4.31 -0.65 16.59
C VAL A 83 -5.45 -0.16 15.72
N ILE A 84 -6.24 0.76 16.24
CA ILE A 84 -7.37 1.38 15.53
C ILE A 84 -6.99 2.83 15.20
N GLY A 85 -7.25 3.24 13.98
CA GLY A 85 -7.00 4.62 13.56
C GLY A 85 -7.54 4.89 12.17
N GLU A 86 -7.76 6.16 11.87
CA GLU A 86 -8.31 6.61 10.59
C GLU A 86 -7.39 6.31 9.41
N THR A 87 -7.99 6.19 8.22
CA THR A 87 -7.24 6.09 6.96
C THR A 87 -6.40 7.35 6.76
N GLY A 88 -5.14 7.17 6.32
CA GLY A 88 -4.22 8.30 6.14
C GLY A 88 -3.50 8.78 7.41
N SER A 89 -3.75 8.18 8.58
CA SER A 89 -3.01 8.51 9.81
C SER A 89 -1.54 8.06 9.81
N GLY A 90 -1.12 7.29 8.81
CA GLY A 90 0.25 6.81 8.65
C GLY A 90 0.53 5.43 9.27
N LYS A 91 -0.46 4.69 9.75
CA LYS A 91 -0.27 3.36 10.36
C LYS A 91 0.60 2.44 9.53
N THR A 92 0.16 2.15 8.32
CA THR A 92 0.80 1.19 7.42
C THR A 92 2.25 1.54 7.08
N THR A 93 2.54 2.83 6.91
CA THR A 93 3.87 3.28 6.51
C THR A 93 4.80 3.52 7.69
N GLN A 94 4.30 4.03 8.81
CA GLN A 94 5.15 4.48 9.91
C GLN A 94 5.39 3.43 10.99
N MET A 95 4.39 2.58 11.31
CA MET A 95 4.54 1.61 12.40
C MET A 95 5.71 0.66 12.17
N THR A 96 5.85 0.13 10.96
CA THR A 96 6.97 -0.76 10.60
C THR A 96 8.32 -0.07 10.74
N GLN A 97 8.40 1.20 10.36
CA GLN A 97 9.62 2.00 10.47
C GLN A 97 9.97 2.31 11.93
N TYR A 98 8.98 2.71 12.76
CA TYR A 98 9.22 2.98 14.19
C TYR A 98 9.72 1.75 14.92
N LEU A 99 9.18 0.58 14.62
CA LEU A 99 9.62 -0.68 15.22
C LEU A 99 11.01 -1.08 14.71
N ALA A 100 11.31 -0.86 13.43
CA ALA A 100 12.64 -1.08 12.89
C ALA A 100 13.69 -0.15 13.55
N GLU A 101 13.38 1.14 13.66
CA GLU A 101 14.22 2.15 14.33
C GLU A 101 14.43 1.84 15.82
N SER A 102 13.46 1.17 16.46
CA SER A 102 13.54 0.75 17.88
C SER A 102 14.35 -0.53 18.09
N GLY A 103 14.92 -1.10 17.02
CA GLY A 103 15.84 -2.24 17.11
C GLY A 103 15.19 -3.62 17.07
N TYR A 104 13.90 -3.73 16.78
CA TYR A 104 13.22 -5.03 16.62
C TYR A 104 13.83 -5.89 15.53
N THR A 105 14.39 -5.27 14.49
CA THR A 105 15.03 -5.94 13.35
C THR A 105 16.26 -6.76 13.72
N SER A 106 16.85 -6.54 14.90
CA SER A 106 17.94 -7.36 15.42
C SER A 106 17.52 -8.80 15.79
N ARG A 107 16.23 -9.01 15.99
CA ARG A 107 15.65 -10.31 16.38
C ARG A 107 15.04 -11.08 15.21
N GLY A 108 14.87 -10.45 14.06
CA GLY A 108 14.23 -11.01 12.87
C GLY A 108 13.63 -9.94 11.99
N ARG A 109 12.91 -10.35 10.97
CA ARG A 109 12.24 -9.44 10.04
C ARG A 109 10.90 -8.95 10.61
N ILE A 110 10.50 -7.75 10.19
CA ILE A 110 9.15 -7.23 10.41
C ILE A 110 8.32 -7.54 9.17
N GLY A 111 7.28 -8.35 9.32
CA GLY A 111 6.33 -8.66 8.25
C GLY A 111 5.09 -7.76 8.34
N CYS A 112 4.64 -7.22 7.21
CA CYS A 112 3.39 -6.49 7.13
C CYS A 112 2.55 -7.03 5.97
N THR A 113 1.34 -7.51 6.26
CA THR A 113 0.47 -8.02 5.21
C THR A 113 -0.49 -6.96 4.69
N GLN A 114 -0.86 -7.11 3.43
CA GLN A 114 -1.83 -6.29 2.73
C GLN A 114 -2.79 -7.19 1.95
N PRO A 115 -4.10 -6.89 1.92
CA PRO A 115 -5.05 -7.71 1.18
C PRO A 115 -4.85 -7.63 -0.34
N ARG A 116 -4.27 -6.54 -0.82
CA ARG A 116 -4.12 -6.24 -2.25
C ARG A 116 -2.65 -6.15 -2.66
N ARG A 117 -2.31 -6.82 -3.78
CA ARG A 117 -0.95 -6.82 -4.33
C ARG A 117 -0.40 -5.42 -4.60
N VAL A 118 -1.22 -4.57 -5.24
CA VAL A 118 -0.82 -3.20 -5.57
C VAL A 118 -0.55 -2.38 -4.30
N ALA A 119 -1.32 -2.58 -3.23
CA ALA A 119 -1.09 -1.94 -1.95
C ALA A 119 0.25 -2.36 -1.35
N ALA A 120 0.56 -3.66 -1.30
CA ALA A 120 1.84 -4.16 -0.80
C ALA A 120 3.04 -3.53 -1.53
N MET A 121 3.00 -3.49 -2.87
CA MET A 121 4.06 -2.90 -3.69
C MET A 121 4.21 -1.39 -3.48
N SER A 122 3.11 -0.66 -3.49
CA SER A 122 3.13 0.81 -3.38
C SER A 122 3.56 1.28 -1.99
N VAL A 123 3.12 0.58 -0.94
CA VAL A 123 3.54 0.87 0.44
C VAL A 123 5.02 0.54 0.63
N ALA A 124 5.47 -0.63 0.16
CA ALA A 124 6.89 -1.01 0.24
C ALA A 124 7.78 0.03 -0.46
N LYS A 125 7.39 0.47 -1.67
CA LYS A 125 8.12 1.52 -2.39
C LYS A 125 8.17 2.82 -1.60
N ARG A 126 7.04 3.25 -1.06
CA ARG A 126 6.95 4.49 -0.26
C ARG A 126 7.82 4.40 0.99
N VAL A 127 7.78 3.28 1.69
CA VAL A 127 8.57 3.05 2.90
C VAL A 127 10.07 2.97 2.57
N ALA A 128 10.46 2.35 1.46
CA ALA A 128 11.85 2.35 1.02
C ALA A 128 12.36 3.77 0.74
N GLU A 129 11.54 4.62 0.07
CA GLU A 129 11.86 6.03 -0.15
C GLU A 129 12.03 6.81 1.17
N GLU A 130 11.15 6.57 2.16
CA GLU A 130 11.21 7.21 3.48
C GLU A 130 12.37 6.70 4.34
N PHE A 131 12.70 5.42 4.23
CA PHE A 131 13.81 4.77 4.93
C PHE A 131 15.18 5.14 4.32
N GLY A 132 15.16 5.60 3.07
CA GLY A 132 16.37 6.02 2.35
C GLY A 132 17.14 4.87 1.73
N CYS A 133 16.50 3.73 1.47
CA CYS A 133 17.08 2.55 0.84
C CYS A 133 16.47 2.26 -0.54
N ARG A 134 17.12 1.38 -1.29
CA ARG A 134 16.52 0.84 -2.52
C ARG A 134 15.48 -0.22 -2.18
N LEU A 135 14.40 -0.24 -2.95
CA LEU A 135 13.39 -1.28 -2.85
C LEU A 135 14.03 -2.66 -3.15
N GLY A 136 13.84 -3.60 -2.24
CA GLY A 136 14.46 -4.93 -2.30
C GLY A 136 15.73 -5.07 -1.44
N GLU A 137 16.28 -4.00 -0.90
CA GLU A 137 17.33 -4.01 0.12
C GLU A 137 16.71 -4.15 1.52
N GLU A 138 16.82 -3.17 2.39
CA GLU A 138 16.27 -3.24 3.76
C GLU A 138 14.74 -3.30 3.78
N VAL A 139 14.09 -2.68 2.79
CA VAL A 139 12.64 -2.72 2.61
C VAL A 139 12.30 -3.43 1.31
N GLY A 140 11.50 -4.48 1.39
CA GLY A 140 11.10 -5.27 0.24
C GLY A 140 9.63 -5.68 0.27
N TYR A 141 9.20 -6.37 -0.77
CA TYR A 141 7.86 -6.94 -0.84
C TYR A 141 7.87 -8.33 -1.48
N ALA A 142 6.87 -9.13 -1.12
CA ALA A 142 6.61 -10.42 -1.75
C ALA A 142 5.13 -10.56 -2.08
N ILE A 143 4.84 -10.75 -3.37
CA ILE A 143 3.49 -10.99 -3.87
C ILE A 143 3.49 -12.24 -4.75
N ARG A 144 2.31 -12.71 -5.14
CA ARG A 144 2.21 -13.88 -6.00
C ARG A 144 2.93 -13.62 -7.33
N PHE A 145 3.92 -14.47 -7.65
CA PHE A 145 4.79 -14.44 -8.82
C PHE A 145 5.87 -13.35 -8.85
N GLU A 146 6.00 -12.55 -7.81
CA GLU A 146 7.03 -11.53 -7.75
C GLU A 146 7.54 -11.39 -6.31
N ASP A 147 8.85 -11.52 -6.16
CA ASP A 147 9.57 -11.36 -4.89
C ASP A 147 10.69 -10.34 -5.09
N CYS A 148 10.60 -9.24 -4.41
CA CYS A 148 11.59 -8.16 -4.40
C CYS A 148 12.14 -8.02 -2.98
N THR A 149 12.85 -9.05 -2.52
CA THR A 149 13.51 -9.08 -1.22
C THR A 149 14.94 -9.57 -1.36
N SER A 150 15.77 -9.28 -0.38
CA SER A 150 17.15 -9.75 -0.26
C SER A 150 17.40 -10.35 1.13
N PRO A 151 18.57 -10.95 1.38
CA PRO A 151 18.96 -11.34 2.74
C PRO A 151 19.00 -10.18 3.73
N GLU A 152 19.22 -8.96 3.25
CA GLU A 152 19.30 -7.73 4.03
C GLU A 152 17.92 -7.13 4.35
N THR A 153 16.85 -7.68 3.77
CA THR A 153 15.48 -7.17 3.97
C THR A 153 15.05 -7.37 5.41
N VAL A 154 14.81 -6.26 6.10
CA VAL A 154 14.36 -6.21 7.51
C VAL A 154 12.87 -5.88 7.64
N ILE A 155 12.30 -5.15 6.67
CA ILE A 155 10.88 -4.86 6.57
C ILE A 155 10.35 -5.49 5.28
N LYS A 156 9.40 -6.42 5.40
CA LYS A 156 8.83 -7.15 4.26
C LYS A 156 7.33 -6.95 4.19
N TYR A 157 6.89 -6.28 3.13
CA TYR A 157 5.48 -6.18 2.79
C TYR A 157 5.05 -7.35 1.93
N MET A 158 3.89 -7.92 2.19
CA MET A 158 3.42 -9.07 1.43
C MET A 158 1.89 -9.13 1.39
N THR A 159 1.36 -9.95 0.51
CA THR A 159 -0.07 -10.25 0.56
C THR A 159 -0.37 -11.31 1.63
N ASP A 160 -1.59 -11.27 2.19
CA ASP A 160 -2.04 -12.26 3.19
C ASP A 160 -1.80 -13.69 2.73
N GLY A 161 -2.07 -13.97 1.45
CA GLY A 161 -1.86 -15.30 0.87
C GLY A 161 -0.39 -15.71 0.78
N MET A 162 0.55 -14.77 0.71
CA MET A 162 1.99 -15.08 0.75
C MET A 162 2.43 -15.43 2.16
N LEU A 163 2.01 -14.70 3.18
CA LEU A 163 2.31 -15.05 4.57
C LEU A 163 1.70 -16.40 4.94
N LEU A 164 0.46 -16.66 4.51
CA LEU A 164 -0.17 -17.96 4.71
C LEU A 164 0.65 -19.09 4.08
N ARG A 165 1.20 -18.88 2.89
CA ARG A 165 2.06 -19.86 2.22
C ARG A 165 3.37 -20.08 2.99
N GLU A 166 3.96 -19.03 3.55
CA GLU A 166 5.15 -19.13 4.39
C GLU A 166 4.84 -19.89 5.69
N ALA A 167 3.69 -19.63 6.32
CA ALA A 167 3.24 -20.33 7.51
C ALA A 167 2.98 -21.84 7.26
N LEU A 168 2.66 -22.24 6.04
CA LEU A 168 2.54 -23.67 5.67
C LEU A 168 3.90 -24.36 5.55
N LEU A 169 4.98 -23.61 5.34
CA LEU A 169 6.35 -24.13 5.22
C LEU A 169 7.09 -24.06 6.58
N ASP A 170 6.80 -23.05 7.37
CA ASP A 170 7.34 -22.82 8.70
C ASP A 170 6.22 -22.36 9.64
N ASP A 171 5.67 -23.28 10.39
CA ASP A 171 4.53 -23.05 11.30
C ASP A 171 4.83 -21.99 12.36
N ALA A 172 6.09 -21.82 12.73
CA ALA A 172 6.53 -20.85 13.73
C ALA A 172 6.87 -19.48 13.15
N LEU A 173 6.89 -19.35 11.79
CA LEU A 173 7.31 -18.12 11.11
C LEU A 173 8.62 -17.53 11.68
N SER A 174 9.58 -18.40 11.94
CA SER A 174 10.79 -18.15 12.74
C SER A 174 11.68 -17.01 12.22
N GLN A 175 11.53 -16.64 10.95
CA GLN A 175 12.22 -15.51 10.34
C GLN A 175 11.66 -14.14 10.75
N TYR A 176 10.48 -14.09 11.37
CA TYR A 176 9.82 -12.85 11.78
C TYR A 176 9.88 -12.65 13.28
N CYS A 177 10.26 -11.43 13.69
CA CYS A 177 10.15 -11.01 15.09
C CYS A 177 8.80 -10.34 15.39
N LEU A 178 8.16 -9.81 14.33
CA LEU A 178 6.88 -9.11 14.42
C LEU A 178 6.12 -9.27 13.11
N ILE A 179 4.83 -9.51 13.23
CA ILE A 179 3.91 -9.58 12.10
C ILE A 179 2.76 -8.61 12.31
N MET A 180 2.52 -7.77 11.32
CA MET A 180 1.42 -6.82 11.28
C MET A 180 0.43 -7.22 10.19
N LEU A 181 -0.82 -7.47 10.58
CA LEU A 181 -1.93 -7.70 9.68
C LEU A 181 -2.65 -6.37 9.45
N ASP A 182 -2.38 -5.73 8.32
CA ASP A 182 -3.03 -4.46 7.98
C ASP A 182 -4.36 -4.67 7.26
N GLU A 183 -5.22 -3.64 7.29
CA GLU A 183 -6.55 -3.67 6.69
C GLU A 183 -7.41 -4.89 7.15
N ALA A 184 -7.20 -5.35 8.37
CA ALA A 184 -7.84 -6.55 8.93
C ALA A 184 -9.38 -6.49 8.92
N HIS A 185 -9.96 -5.30 8.82
CA HIS A 185 -11.40 -5.07 8.71
C HIS A 185 -11.99 -5.54 7.38
N GLU A 186 -11.18 -5.73 6.32
CA GLU A 186 -11.66 -6.29 5.05
C GLU A 186 -12.10 -7.76 5.18
N ARG A 187 -11.68 -8.45 6.25
CA ARG A 187 -12.09 -9.81 6.60
C ARG A 187 -11.97 -10.79 5.42
N THR A 188 -10.83 -10.76 4.75
CA THR A 188 -10.56 -11.77 3.71
C THR A 188 -10.40 -13.15 4.34
N ILE A 189 -10.70 -14.21 3.59
CA ILE A 189 -10.52 -15.60 4.05
C ILE A 189 -9.08 -15.83 4.52
N HIS A 190 -8.10 -15.30 3.79
CA HIS A 190 -6.68 -15.44 4.14
C HIS A 190 -6.35 -14.74 5.46
N THR A 191 -6.86 -13.52 5.66
CA THR A 191 -6.66 -12.78 6.91
C THR A 191 -7.25 -13.51 8.09
N ASP A 192 -8.48 -14.06 7.96
CA ASP A 192 -9.15 -14.80 9.03
C ASP A 192 -8.41 -16.10 9.41
N VAL A 193 -7.87 -16.81 8.41
CA VAL A 193 -7.03 -17.99 8.66
C VAL A 193 -5.73 -17.61 9.36
N LEU A 194 -5.09 -16.50 8.93
CA LEU A 194 -3.87 -16.00 9.57
C LEU A 194 -4.08 -15.63 11.04
N PHE A 195 -5.21 -15.00 11.39
CA PHE A 195 -5.55 -14.76 12.80
C PHE A 195 -5.56 -16.05 13.62
N GLY A 196 -6.10 -17.12 13.06
CA GLY A 196 -6.14 -18.42 13.73
C GLY A 196 -4.75 -19.05 13.88
N LEU A 197 -3.89 -18.92 12.87
CA LEU A 197 -2.53 -19.46 12.88
C LEU A 197 -1.61 -18.68 13.81
N LEU A 198 -1.57 -17.36 13.68
CA LEU A 198 -0.70 -16.50 14.49
C LEU A 198 -1.04 -16.49 15.97
N LYS A 199 -2.26 -16.89 16.34
CA LYS A 199 -2.62 -17.07 17.76
C LYS A 199 -1.90 -18.26 18.41
N LYS A 200 -1.38 -19.20 17.61
CA LYS A 200 -0.69 -20.39 18.09
C LYS A 200 0.84 -20.21 18.16
N CYS A 201 1.37 -19.22 17.40
CA CYS A 201 2.76 -18.82 17.46
C CYS A 201 2.98 -17.89 18.65
#